data_b08daeb15891cd8b118684ace925170c
#
_entry.id   b08daeb15891cd8b118684ace925170c
#
_cell.length_a   1.000
_cell.length_b   1.000
_cell.length_c   1.000
_cell.angle_alpha   90.00
_cell.angle_beta   90.00
_cell.angle_gamma   90.00
#
_symmetry.space_group_name_H-M   'P 1'
#
loop_
_entity.id
_entity.type
_entity.pdbx_description
1 polymer ?
#
loop_
_entity_poly.entity_id
_entity_poly.type
_entity_poly.pdbx_seq_one_letter_code
_entity_poly.pdbx_strand_id
1 'polypeptide(L)' 'MKPLKPSADLAKVIGSSPLPRTEAVKKMWDYIKKHKLQDAKNRRNINADENLKVIFKKNQVTMFELAKILSKHLS' A
#
# COMPACT_ATOMS: atom_id res chain seq x y z
N MET A 1 14.01 14.38 -4.04
CA MET A 1 14.08 13.06 -3.37
C MET A 1 14.52 11.99 -4.35
N LYS A 2 15.30 11.04 -3.88
CA LYS A 2 15.66 9.93 -4.75
C LYS A 2 14.48 8.98 -4.87
N PRO A 3 14.18 8.50 -6.10
CA PRO A 3 13.15 7.50 -6.28
C PRO A 3 13.48 6.22 -5.50
N LEU A 4 12.46 5.60 -4.96
CA LEU A 4 12.58 4.34 -4.25
C LEU A 4 12.03 3.21 -5.10
N LYS A 5 12.67 2.07 -5.03
CA LYS A 5 12.25 0.92 -5.82
C LYS A 5 11.31 0.04 -4.99
N PRO A 6 10.08 -0.22 -5.46
CA PRO A 6 9.16 -1.07 -4.72
C PRO A 6 9.59 -2.54 -4.76
N SER A 7 9.25 -3.28 -3.71
CA SER A 7 9.47 -4.72 -3.68
C SER A 7 8.61 -5.41 -4.74
N ALA A 8 8.90 -6.67 -5.03
CA ALA A 8 8.13 -7.43 -6.02
C ALA A 8 6.64 -7.48 -5.64
N ASP A 9 6.35 -7.65 -4.36
CA ASP A 9 4.96 -7.70 -3.89
C ASP A 9 4.26 -6.35 -4.04
N LEU A 10 4.94 -5.28 -3.65
CA LEU A 10 4.37 -3.93 -3.77
C LEU A 10 4.21 -3.52 -5.24
N ALA A 11 5.13 -3.96 -6.09
CA ALA A 11 5.08 -3.66 -7.51
C ALA A 11 3.82 -4.19 -8.19
N LYS A 12 3.24 -5.25 -7.67
CA LYS A 12 1.98 -5.78 -8.19
C LYS A 12 0.81 -4.81 -8.01
N VAL A 13 0.92 -3.92 -7.06
CA VAL A 13 -0.13 -2.96 -6.72
C VAL A 13 0.14 -1.59 -7.34
N ILE A 14 1.35 -1.09 -7.19
CA ILE A 14 1.69 0.28 -7.60
C ILE A 14 2.60 0.36 -8.82
N GLY A 15 3.02 -0.77 -9.37
CA GLY A 15 3.94 -0.83 -10.50
C GLY A 15 5.38 -0.93 -10.06
N SER A 16 6.24 -1.40 -10.98
CA SER A 16 7.64 -1.68 -10.69
C SER A 16 8.58 -0.50 -10.90
N SER A 17 8.09 0.61 -11.45
CA SER A 17 8.92 1.78 -11.71
C SER A 17 9.35 2.45 -10.40
N PRO A 18 10.62 2.88 -10.29
CA PRO A 18 11.04 3.65 -9.13
C PRO A 18 10.20 4.92 -8.97
N LEU A 19 9.85 5.26 -7.74
CA LEU A 19 9.01 6.42 -7.47
C LEU A 19 9.29 6.94 -6.07
N PRO A 20 9.04 8.26 -5.82
CA PRO A 20 9.15 8.80 -4.49
C PRO A 20 8.15 8.15 -3.54
N ARG A 21 8.50 8.13 -2.26
CA ARG A 21 7.63 7.57 -1.24
C ARG A 21 6.24 8.21 -1.24
N THR A 22 6.18 9.52 -1.47
CA THR A 22 4.90 10.24 -1.52
C THR A 22 4.00 9.72 -2.63
N GLU A 23 4.57 9.43 -3.80
CA GLU A 23 3.82 8.86 -4.90
C GLU A 23 3.40 7.41 -4.63
N ALA A 24 4.25 6.65 -3.94
CA ALA A 24 3.92 5.29 -3.57
C ALA A 24 2.68 5.28 -2.67
N VAL A 25 2.63 6.16 -1.69
CA VAL A 25 1.48 6.32 -0.80
C VAL A 25 0.25 6.69 -1.60
N LYS A 26 0.38 7.66 -2.51
CA LYS A 26 -0.72 8.11 -3.33
C LYS A 26 -1.29 6.99 -4.20
N LYS A 27 -0.41 6.23 -4.85
CA LYS A 27 -0.84 5.12 -5.69
C LYS A 27 -1.50 4.01 -4.88
N MET A 28 -1.00 3.76 -3.68
CA MET A 28 -1.61 2.79 -2.79
C MET A 28 -3.03 3.22 -2.41
N TRP A 29 -3.23 4.49 -2.08
CA TRP A 29 -4.56 5.01 -1.77
C TRP A 29 -5.49 4.97 -2.98
N ASP A 30 -4.98 5.25 -4.19
CA ASP A 30 -5.77 5.13 -5.41
C ASP A 30 -6.27 3.69 -5.59
N TYR A 31 -5.38 2.72 -5.34
CA TYR A 31 -5.74 1.31 -5.41
C TYR A 31 -6.82 0.96 -4.38
N ILE A 32 -6.62 1.41 -3.15
CA ILE A 32 -7.56 1.15 -2.05
C ILE A 32 -8.95 1.72 -2.36
N LYS A 33 -8.99 2.94 -2.87
CA LYS A 33 -10.26 3.60 -3.22
C LYS A 33 -10.93 2.90 -4.41
N LYS A 34 -10.13 2.53 -5.40
CA LYS A 34 -10.64 1.85 -6.60
C LYS A 34 -11.30 0.53 -6.25
N HIS A 35 -10.74 -0.21 -5.33
CA HIS A 35 -11.25 -1.51 -4.91
C HIS A 35 -12.11 -1.45 -3.66
N LYS A 36 -12.38 -0.24 -3.17
CA LYS A 36 -13.22 0.00 -1.98
C LYS A 36 -12.77 -0.83 -0.77
N LEU A 37 -11.48 -0.79 -0.50
CA LEU A 37 -10.88 -1.57 0.57
C LEU A 37 -10.94 -0.91 1.94
N GLN A 38 -11.41 0.33 2.02
CA GLN A 38 -11.60 0.99 3.31
C GLN A 38 -12.79 0.35 4.04
N ASP A 39 -12.60 0.14 5.35
CA ASP A 39 -13.68 -0.44 6.17
C ASP A 39 -14.87 0.53 6.22
N ALA A 40 -16.07 0.00 6.03
CA ALA A 40 -17.29 0.80 6.05
C ALA A 40 -17.54 1.42 7.43
N LYS A 41 -17.15 0.74 8.50
CA LYS A 41 -17.36 1.21 9.87
C LYS A 41 -16.27 2.17 10.32
N ASN A 42 -15.04 1.94 9.88
CA ASN A 42 -13.91 2.77 10.27
C ASN A 42 -12.98 2.94 9.06
N ARG A 43 -13.07 4.09 8.41
CA ARG A 43 -12.30 4.34 7.19
C ARG A 43 -10.79 4.41 7.41
N ARG A 44 -10.35 4.48 8.66
CA ARG A 44 -8.93 4.41 8.98
C ARG A 44 -8.37 3.01 8.78
N ASN A 45 -9.24 2.00 8.84
CA ASN A 45 -8.85 0.63 8.62
C ASN A 45 -8.98 0.28 7.14
N ILE A 46 -8.02 -0.49 6.66
CA ILE A 46 -7.96 -0.92 5.27
C ILE A 46 -8.02 -2.43 5.24
N ASN A 47 -9.01 -2.96 4.55
CA ASN A 47 -9.15 -4.40 4.40
C ASN A 47 -8.23 -4.87 3.28
N ALA A 48 -7.39 -5.85 3.57
CA ALA A 48 -6.45 -6.35 2.57
C ALA A 48 -7.15 -7.33 1.63
N ASP A 49 -6.99 -7.11 0.31
CA ASP A 49 -7.38 -8.10 -0.68
C ASP A 49 -6.23 -9.10 -0.87
N GLU A 50 -6.35 -10.00 -1.84
CA GLU A 50 -5.31 -11.01 -2.09
C GLU A 50 -3.92 -10.41 -2.30
N ASN A 51 -3.85 -9.33 -3.07
CA ASN A 51 -2.57 -8.69 -3.34
C ASN A 51 -2.02 -7.98 -2.11
N LEU A 52 -2.87 -7.31 -1.37
CA LEU A 52 -2.45 -6.58 -0.19
C LEU A 52 -2.13 -7.49 0.99
N LYS A 53 -2.75 -8.65 1.08
CA LYS A 53 -2.42 -9.62 2.12
C LYS A 53 -0.96 -10.06 2.05
N VAL A 54 -0.43 -10.20 0.86
CA VAL A 54 0.98 -10.56 0.66
C VAL A 54 1.89 -9.46 1.20
N ILE A 55 1.50 -8.21 0.99
CA ILE A 55 2.27 -7.05 1.43
C ILE A 55 2.12 -6.82 2.92
N PHE A 56 0.89 -6.83 3.41
CA PHE A 56 0.57 -6.52 4.81
C PHE A 56 0.83 -7.70 5.74
N LYS A 57 0.67 -8.92 5.25
CA LYS A 57 0.70 -10.13 6.05
C LYS A 57 -0.37 -10.14 7.15
N LYS A 58 -1.44 -9.37 6.92
CA LYS A 58 -2.58 -9.22 7.80
C LYS A 58 -3.84 -9.04 6.97
N ASN A 59 -5.00 -9.36 7.54
CA ASN A 59 -6.27 -9.17 6.86
C ASN A 59 -6.70 -7.71 6.84
N GLN A 60 -6.25 -6.91 7.79
CA GLN A 60 -6.62 -5.52 7.93
C GLN A 60 -5.47 -4.73 8.56
N VAL A 61 -5.25 -3.51 8.09
CA VAL A 61 -4.24 -2.62 8.66
C VAL A 61 -4.86 -1.22 8.82
N THR A 62 -4.24 -0.42 9.70
CA THR A 62 -4.61 0.99 9.81
C THR A 62 -3.80 1.82 8.82
N MET A 63 -4.20 3.08 8.62
CA MET A 63 -3.46 3.99 7.76
C MET A 63 -2.03 4.20 8.27
N PHE A 64 -1.81 4.15 9.58
CA PHE A 64 -0.46 4.27 10.15
C PHE A 64 0.39 3.05 9.83
N GLU A 65 -0.20 1.87 9.93
CA GLU A 65 0.50 0.63 9.57
C GLU A 65 0.81 0.59 8.07
N LEU A 66 -0.07 1.14 7.25
CA LEU A 66 0.15 1.23 5.82
C LEU A 66 1.45 1.97 5.50
N ALA A 67 1.67 3.13 6.15
CA ALA A 67 2.88 3.90 5.95
C ALA A 67 4.13 3.13 6.35
N LYS A 68 4.07 2.42 7.47
CA LYS A 68 5.20 1.59 7.92
C LYS A 68 5.52 0.47 6.95
N ILE A 69 4.47 -0.19 6.47
CA ILE A 69 4.61 -1.30 5.53
C ILE A 69 5.20 -0.82 4.21
N LEU A 70 4.74 0.32 3.71
CA LEU A 70 5.28 0.90 2.48
C LEU A 70 6.76 1.21 2.62
N SER A 71 7.17 1.75 3.77
CA SER A 71 8.59 2.03 4.03
C SER A 71 9.45 0.77 3.96
N LYS A 72 8.91 -0.35 4.43
CA LYS A 72 9.65 -1.61 4.41
C LYS A 72 9.77 -2.20 3.01
N HIS A 73 8.81 -1.92 2.15
CA HIS A 73 8.79 -2.44 0.78
C HIS A 73 9.40 -1.50 -0.25
N LEU A 74 9.84 -0.34 0.18
CA LEU A 74 10.53 0.63 -0.68
C LEU A 74 12.01 0.69 -0.30
N SER A 75 12.86 0.71 -1.30
CA SER A 75 14.32 0.78 -1.07
C SER A 75 15.03 1.68 -2.05
#